data_ca4c9a64d4ae8769f7f3ede0a3d975ce
#
_entry.id   ca4c9a64d4ae8769f7f3ede0a3d975ce
#
_cell.length_a   1.000
_cell.length_b   1.000
_cell.length_c   1.000
_cell.angle_alpha   90.00
_cell.angle_beta   90.00
_cell.angle_gamma   90.00
#
_symmetry.space_group_name_H-M   'P 1'
#
loop_
_entity.id
_entity.type
_entity.pdbx_description
1 polymer ?
#
loop_
_entity_poly.entity_id
_entity_poly.type
_entity_poly.pdbx_seq_one_letter_code
_entity_poly.pdbx_strand_id
1 'polypeptide(L)'
;MTSPEYKSRVDRSILIGPMGGHVHVPNPNLRLGDMGKVLYSSIDSIDELGLAAKFQPIEWAFDVSIAYGTRQYDQPSQGRNGEAEVLLIDVSHVNEARNNAFKARLWEEFGLDSARYQSGWDYEEYVRLAEPAYYALHALLKDEDFPCILFSHEFMGMPAALKSIMDGGDKFRTIYHAHECPTARRLCEDHPGNDTMFYSVLDTAQAKGLYVEDVFGNLDDMMRHALVKRTHLLDGIIAVGDRTRDEIKFLSDDFDDMDVTLVYNGLPAHKVDLPLKNKMRGHLQEFSKKLLGFTPDILMTHVARPVISKAIWRDLQVCHEMENQLVAADKKAVLYILTSAGGTRSKADVEHMCNSYGWPLHHKAGYPDLCGPEVELANDAAEFNLNHKNVKVVLVNQFGWGPDRVGPYCH
;
A
#
# COMPACT_ATOMS: atom_id res chain seq x y z
N MET A 1 14.63 -5.45 -5.64
CA MET A 1 15.46 -6.58 -5.18
C MET A 1 15.77 -7.62 -6.27
N THR A 2 14.99 -7.75 -7.34
CA THR A 2 15.23 -8.75 -8.41
C THR A 2 16.07 -8.24 -9.58
N SER A 3 16.27 -6.93 -9.74
CA SER A 3 17.05 -6.38 -10.85
C SER A 3 18.55 -6.67 -10.70
N PRO A 4 19.27 -6.89 -11.81
CA PRO A 4 20.73 -7.07 -11.78
C PRO A 4 21.46 -5.87 -11.15
N GLU A 5 20.97 -4.65 -11.40
CA GLU A 5 21.54 -3.41 -10.86
C GLU A 5 21.45 -3.37 -9.33
N TYR A 6 20.30 -3.79 -8.77
CA TYR A 6 20.13 -3.88 -7.33
C TYR A 6 21.10 -4.90 -6.73
N LYS A 7 21.13 -6.11 -7.29
CA LYS A 7 21.98 -7.22 -6.82
C LYS A 7 23.49 -6.92 -6.93
N SER A 8 23.88 -6.05 -7.85
CA SER A 8 25.29 -5.64 -8.00
C SER A 8 25.73 -4.60 -6.97
N ARG A 9 24.80 -4.02 -6.21
CA ARG A 9 25.07 -2.92 -5.26
C ARG A 9 24.64 -3.23 -3.84
N VAL A 10 23.77 -4.19 -3.66
CA VAL A 10 23.20 -4.58 -2.37
C VAL A 10 23.44 -6.06 -2.15
N ASP A 11 24.32 -6.37 -1.23
CA ASP A 11 24.72 -7.74 -0.92
C ASP A 11 23.65 -8.47 -0.10
N ARG A 12 22.97 -7.75 0.77
CA ARG A 12 21.99 -8.32 1.70
C ARG A 12 20.76 -7.43 1.86
N SER A 13 19.59 -8.03 1.92
CA SER A 13 18.32 -7.33 2.15
C SER A 13 17.48 -8.10 3.15
N ILE A 14 17.06 -7.42 4.23
CA ILE A 14 16.19 -7.98 5.27
C ILE A 14 14.89 -7.20 5.27
N LEU A 15 13.77 -7.86 5.00
CA LEU A 15 12.43 -7.29 5.12
C LEU A 15 11.94 -7.49 6.55
N ILE A 16 11.50 -6.42 7.20
CA ILE A 16 11.04 -6.46 8.59
C ILE A 16 9.59 -6.02 8.64
N GLY A 17 8.80 -6.72 9.42
CA GLY A 17 7.41 -6.36 9.62
C GLY A 17 6.76 -7.07 10.80
N PRO A 18 5.55 -6.63 11.18
CA PRO A 18 4.76 -7.36 12.16
C PRO A 18 4.28 -8.70 11.58
N MET A 19 4.16 -9.68 12.44
CA MET A 19 3.54 -10.96 12.11
C MET A 19 2.04 -10.87 12.42
N GLY A 20 1.21 -11.24 11.47
CA GLY A 20 -0.25 -11.15 11.58
C GLY A 20 -0.87 -12.14 12.59
N GLY A 21 -0.48 -12.05 13.86
CA GLY A 21 -1.02 -12.82 14.97
C GLY A 21 -0.64 -14.31 14.98
N HIS A 22 -0.98 -15.00 16.10
CA HIS A 22 -0.80 -16.45 16.27
C HIS A 22 -1.81 -17.25 15.45
N VAL A 23 -1.89 -17.01 14.14
CA VAL A 23 -2.71 -17.82 13.26
C VAL A 23 -2.04 -19.17 13.10
N HIS A 24 -2.78 -20.25 13.43
CA HIS A 24 -2.31 -21.58 13.11
C HIS A 24 -2.13 -21.72 11.61
N VAL A 25 -0.91 -21.94 11.17
CA VAL A 25 -0.60 -22.22 9.76
C VAL A 25 -0.32 -23.70 9.58
N PRO A 26 -0.91 -24.35 8.57
CA PRO A 26 -0.70 -25.79 8.34
C PRO A 26 0.74 -26.14 7.96
N ASN A 27 1.49 -25.17 7.46
CA ASN A 27 2.91 -25.27 7.14
C ASN A 27 3.62 -23.99 7.64
N PRO A 28 4.61 -24.09 8.55
CA PRO A 28 5.34 -22.94 9.08
C PRO A 28 5.93 -22.02 8.01
N ASN A 29 6.34 -22.56 6.88
CA ASN A 29 6.89 -21.76 5.78
C ASN A 29 5.90 -20.73 5.23
N LEU A 30 4.59 -20.97 5.35
CA LEU A 30 3.55 -20.01 4.93
C LEU A 30 3.53 -18.72 5.77
N ARG A 31 4.20 -18.68 6.93
CA ARG A 31 4.38 -17.44 7.69
C ARG A 31 5.11 -16.39 6.88
N LEU A 32 6.04 -16.83 6.03
CA LEU A 32 6.81 -15.96 5.14
C LEU A 32 6.20 -15.85 3.72
N GLY A 33 4.98 -16.40 3.52
CA GLY A 33 4.28 -16.43 2.24
C GLY A 33 4.57 -17.69 1.41
N ASP A 34 3.91 -17.81 0.26
CA ASP A 34 3.90 -19.03 -0.56
C ASP A 34 5.29 -19.55 -0.99
N MET A 35 6.25 -18.64 -1.11
CA MET A 35 7.64 -18.94 -1.50
C MET A 35 8.61 -18.75 -0.32
N GLY A 36 8.09 -18.81 0.90
CA GLY A 36 8.87 -18.66 2.12
C GLY A 36 9.57 -19.96 2.54
N LYS A 37 10.71 -19.80 3.22
CA LYS A 37 11.38 -20.85 3.98
C LYS A 37 11.72 -20.32 5.36
N VAL A 38 11.09 -20.87 6.40
CA VAL A 38 11.36 -20.54 7.81
C VAL A 38 12.64 -21.24 8.24
N LEU A 39 13.57 -20.47 8.81
CA LEU A 39 14.85 -20.94 9.35
C LEU A 39 14.89 -20.87 10.89
N TYR A 40 14.10 -19.95 11.45
CA TYR A 40 13.85 -19.81 12.89
C TYR A 40 12.39 -19.44 13.13
N SER A 41 11.76 -20.05 14.09
CA SER A 41 10.44 -19.67 14.60
C SER A 41 10.26 -20.20 16.02
N SER A 42 10.11 -19.31 16.98
CA SER A 42 9.80 -19.72 18.37
C SER A 42 8.41 -20.34 18.48
N ILE A 43 7.45 -19.87 17.65
CA ILE A 43 6.08 -20.37 17.64
C ILE A 43 6.04 -21.83 17.13
N ASP A 44 6.82 -22.14 16.10
CA ASP A 44 6.80 -23.45 15.44
C ASP A 44 7.93 -24.38 15.94
N SER A 45 8.73 -23.93 16.92
CA SER A 45 9.88 -24.67 17.47
C SER A 45 10.91 -25.06 16.40
N ILE A 46 11.21 -24.15 15.47
CA ILE A 46 12.19 -24.30 14.40
C ILE A 46 13.44 -23.48 14.72
N ASP A 47 14.62 -24.10 14.62
CA ASP A 47 15.91 -23.40 14.71
C ASP A 47 16.97 -24.13 13.85
N GLU A 48 16.91 -23.94 12.54
CA GLU A 48 17.86 -24.56 11.61
C GLU A 48 19.26 -23.92 11.65
N LEU A 49 19.37 -22.68 12.18
CA LEU A 49 20.60 -21.89 12.14
C LEU A 49 21.24 -21.66 13.53
N GLY A 50 20.66 -22.21 14.61
CA GLY A 50 21.13 -21.98 15.97
C GLY A 50 20.93 -20.54 16.46
N LEU A 51 19.86 -19.87 16.00
CA LEU A 51 19.54 -18.48 16.33
C LEU A 51 18.83 -18.33 17.68
N ALA A 52 18.35 -19.42 18.28
CA ALA A 52 17.66 -19.37 19.57
C ALA A 52 18.48 -18.63 20.65
N ALA A 53 19.77 -18.89 20.74
CA ALA A 53 20.64 -18.21 21.71
C ALA A 53 20.68 -16.67 21.55
N LYS A 54 20.40 -16.16 20.34
CA LYS A 54 20.38 -14.73 20.03
C LYS A 54 18.97 -14.12 20.16
N PHE A 55 17.94 -14.83 19.70
CA PHE A 55 16.58 -14.31 19.64
C PHE A 55 15.78 -14.50 20.93
N GLN A 56 15.92 -15.64 21.62
CA GLN A 56 15.18 -15.88 22.86
C GLN A 56 15.36 -14.79 23.92
N PRO A 57 16.56 -14.24 24.17
CA PRO A 57 16.71 -13.12 25.11
C PRO A 57 15.89 -11.89 24.70
N ILE A 58 15.70 -11.65 23.39
CA ILE A 58 14.90 -10.55 22.86
C ILE A 58 13.42 -10.87 23.06
N GLU A 59 12.99 -12.08 22.69
CA GLU A 59 11.61 -12.54 22.85
C GLU A 59 11.16 -12.45 24.31
N TRP A 60 11.98 -12.90 25.25
CA TRP A 60 11.68 -12.81 26.69
C TRP A 60 11.67 -11.37 27.21
N ALA A 61 12.59 -10.54 26.72
CA ALA A 61 12.69 -9.16 27.20
C ALA A 61 11.49 -8.31 26.75
N PHE A 62 10.99 -8.56 25.54
CA PHE A 62 9.92 -7.79 24.91
C PHE A 62 8.56 -8.47 24.92
N ASP A 63 8.47 -9.73 25.35
CA ASP A 63 7.28 -10.57 25.34
C ASP A 63 6.70 -10.70 23.92
N VAL A 64 7.55 -11.05 22.96
CA VAL A 64 7.23 -11.19 21.54
C VAL A 64 7.65 -12.56 21.03
N SER A 65 7.17 -12.91 19.82
CA SER A 65 7.65 -14.10 19.11
C SER A 65 8.26 -13.71 17.77
N ILE A 66 9.35 -14.38 17.39
CA ILE A 66 10.10 -14.08 16.17
C ILE A 66 10.00 -15.25 15.19
N ALA A 67 9.74 -14.92 13.91
CA ALA A 67 9.95 -15.81 12.78
C ALA A 67 10.95 -15.17 11.81
N TYR A 68 11.96 -15.94 11.40
CA TYR A 68 12.99 -15.49 10.48
C TYR A 68 13.26 -16.55 9.42
N GLY A 69 13.56 -16.12 8.22
CA GLY A 69 13.91 -17.01 7.13
C GLY A 69 14.11 -16.26 5.82
N THR A 70 13.87 -16.95 4.71
CA THR A 70 14.01 -16.37 3.37
C THR A 70 12.70 -16.46 2.61
N ARG A 71 12.50 -15.55 1.67
CA ARG A 71 11.42 -15.57 0.72
C ARG A 71 11.97 -15.42 -0.68
N GLN A 72 11.69 -16.41 -1.51
CA GLN A 72 12.01 -16.34 -2.92
C GLN A 72 10.92 -15.58 -3.67
N TYR A 73 11.35 -14.86 -4.68
CA TYR A 73 10.50 -14.18 -5.63
C TYR A 73 10.89 -14.59 -7.03
N ASP A 74 10.00 -15.27 -7.72
CA ASP A 74 10.24 -15.77 -9.07
C ASP A 74 9.23 -15.12 -10.04
N GLN A 75 9.76 -14.51 -11.09
CA GLN A 75 9.01 -14.03 -12.26
C GLN A 75 9.56 -14.68 -13.53
N PRO A 76 9.23 -15.96 -13.80
CA PRO A 76 9.77 -16.70 -14.93
C PRO A 76 9.51 -16.00 -16.27
N SER A 77 8.36 -15.36 -16.43
CA SER A 77 8.00 -14.60 -17.64
C SER A 77 8.94 -13.44 -17.95
N GLN A 78 9.72 -13.00 -16.97
CA GLN A 78 10.70 -11.90 -17.10
C GLN A 78 12.14 -12.34 -16.88
N GLY A 79 12.38 -13.64 -16.65
CA GLY A 79 13.71 -14.16 -16.33
C GLY A 79 14.28 -13.58 -15.02
N ARG A 80 13.42 -13.13 -14.09
CA ARG A 80 13.82 -12.49 -12.84
C ARG A 80 13.53 -13.42 -11.67
N ASN A 81 14.55 -13.68 -10.89
CA ASN A 81 14.45 -14.33 -9.60
C ASN A 81 15.15 -13.48 -8.54
N GLY A 82 14.77 -13.64 -7.31
CA GLY A 82 15.38 -12.96 -6.17
C GLY A 82 15.04 -13.65 -4.88
N GLU A 83 15.89 -13.46 -3.91
CA GLU A 83 15.68 -13.90 -2.55
C GLU A 83 15.89 -12.72 -1.61
N ALA A 84 15.10 -12.61 -0.57
CA ALA A 84 15.29 -11.67 0.50
C ALA A 84 15.12 -12.40 1.84
N GLU A 85 15.86 -11.97 2.83
CA GLU A 85 15.61 -12.37 4.21
C GLU A 85 14.34 -11.69 4.71
N VAL A 86 13.60 -12.37 5.57
CA VAL A 86 12.37 -11.86 6.16
C VAL A 86 12.41 -12.10 7.66
N LEU A 87 12.21 -11.04 8.41
CA LEU A 87 12.12 -11.02 9.86
C LEU A 87 10.73 -10.54 10.26
N LEU A 88 9.90 -11.43 10.77
CA LEU A 88 8.57 -11.09 11.28
C LEU A 88 8.53 -11.23 12.78
N ILE A 89 7.86 -10.29 13.44
CA ILE A 89 7.74 -10.25 14.89
C ILE A 89 6.26 -10.14 15.26
N ASP A 90 5.77 -11.07 16.06
CA ASP A 90 4.44 -10.98 16.64
C ASP A 90 4.46 -10.03 17.83
N VAL A 91 3.78 -8.91 17.68
CA VAL A 91 3.67 -7.83 18.66
C VAL A 91 2.25 -7.70 19.22
N SER A 92 1.40 -8.72 19.03
CA SER A 92 0.05 -8.78 19.60
C SER A 92 0.08 -8.71 21.13
N HIS A 93 1.11 -9.31 21.73
CA HIS A 93 1.50 -9.16 23.12
C HIS A 93 2.87 -8.49 23.19
N VAL A 94 3.10 -7.64 24.20
CA VAL A 94 4.41 -7.04 24.43
C VAL A 94 4.60 -6.77 25.93
N ASN A 95 5.84 -6.63 26.33
CA ASN A 95 6.19 -6.10 27.65
C ASN A 95 5.79 -4.62 27.72
N GLU A 96 4.64 -4.33 28.30
CA GLU A 96 4.05 -2.99 28.35
C GLU A 96 4.96 -1.98 29.08
N ALA A 97 5.73 -2.40 30.08
CA ALA A 97 6.64 -1.49 30.76
C ALA A 97 7.76 -0.99 29.83
N ARG A 98 8.30 -1.86 28.99
CA ARG A 98 9.30 -1.49 27.97
C ARG A 98 8.68 -0.64 26.87
N ASN A 99 7.52 -1.04 26.37
CA ASN A 99 6.81 -0.29 25.34
C ASN A 99 6.49 1.16 25.81
N ASN A 100 6.03 1.30 27.07
CA ASN A 100 5.78 2.61 27.65
C ASN A 100 7.07 3.42 27.88
N ALA A 101 8.18 2.78 28.26
CA ALA A 101 9.48 3.45 28.36
C ALA A 101 9.97 3.96 26.98
N PHE A 102 9.76 3.18 25.92
CA PHE A 102 10.08 3.63 24.57
C PHE A 102 9.19 4.81 24.12
N LYS A 103 7.88 4.76 24.42
CA LYS A 103 6.97 5.90 24.16
C LYS A 103 7.41 7.17 24.91
N ALA A 104 7.87 7.04 26.16
CA ALA A 104 8.40 8.17 26.92
C ALA A 104 9.65 8.76 26.23
N ARG A 105 10.58 7.93 25.75
CA ARG A 105 11.72 8.40 24.98
C ARG A 105 11.34 9.06 23.66
N LEU A 106 10.32 8.57 22.95
CA LEU A 106 9.79 9.22 21.74
C LEU A 106 9.32 10.64 22.04
N TRP A 107 8.72 10.86 23.21
CA TRP A 107 8.36 12.19 23.68
C TRP A 107 9.59 13.05 24.04
N GLU A 108 10.47 12.52 24.85
CA GLU A 108 11.64 13.25 25.37
C GLU A 108 12.60 13.68 24.26
N GLU A 109 12.86 12.79 23.29
CA GLU A 109 13.86 13.02 22.25
C GLU A 109 13.27 13.69 20.99
N PHE A 110 12.00 13.41 20.64
CA PHE A 110 11.41 13.88 19.40
C PHE A 110 10.09 14.65 19.54
N GLY A 111 9.62 14.89 20.76
CA GLY A 111 8.35 15.55 21.01
C GLY A 111 7.14 14.77 20.47
N LEU A 112 7.26 13.44 20.30
CA LEU A 112 6.20 12.60 19.79
C LEU A 112 5.36 12.02 20.93
N ASP A 113 4.17 12.61 21.18
CA ASP A 113 3.23 12.10 22.19
C ASP A 113 2.60 10.78 21.76
N SER A 114 3.40 9.72 21.81
CA SER A 114 3.05 8.39 21.37
C SER A 114 1.92 7.76 22.20
N ALA A 115 1.75 8.19 23.47
CA ALA A 115 0.69 7.70 24.35
C ALA A 115 -0.71 8.14 23.86
N ARG A 116 -0.79 9.26 23.18
CA ARG A 116 -2.05 9.78 22.59
C ARG A 116 -2.69 8.82 21.59
N TYR A 117 -1.88 8.03 20.89
CA TYR A 117 -2.31 7.18 19.77
C TYR A 117 -2.40 5.70 20.12
N GLN A 118 -2.20 5.32 21.37
CA GLN A 118 -2.13 3.92 21.81
C GLN A 118 -3.41 3.10 21.56
N SER A 119 -4.57 3.75 21.39
CA SER A 119 -5.82 3.07 21.04
C SER A 119 -5.93 2.70 19.56
N GLY A 120 -5.07 3.27 18.70
CA GLY A 120 -5.04 3.00 17.28
C GLY A 120 -4.07 1.87 16.96
N TRP A 121 -4.58 0.66 16.64
CA TRP A 121 -3.72 -0.48 16.33
C TRP A 121 -2.76 -0.21 15.17
N ASP A 122 -3.20 0.52 14.15
CA ASP A 122 -2.40 0.96 13.00
C ASP A 122 -1.17 1.83 13.37
N TYR A 123 -1.16 2.39 14.58
CA TYR A 123 0.00 3.08 15.15
C TYR A 123 0.76 2.19 16.13
N GLU A 124 0.03 1.59 17.06
CA GLU A 124 0.58 0.86 18.20
C GLU A 124 1.40 -0.35 17.75
N GLU A 125 0.97 -1.05 16.71
CA GLU A 125 1.65 -2.21 16.13
C GLU A 125 3.10 -1.87 15.73
N TYR A 126 3.31 -0.73 15.08
CA TYR A 126 4.66 -0.33 14.62
C TYR A 126 5.52 0.26 15.74
N VAL A 127 4.93 0.87 16.75
CA VAL A 127 5.65 1.29 17.97
C VAL A 127 6.13 0.06 18.72
N ARG A 128 5.28 -0.94 18.90
CA ARG A 128 5.63 -2.22 19.55
C ARG A 128 6.71 -2.99 18.80
N LEU A 129 6.72 -2.88 17.47
CA LEU A 129 7.70 -3.53 16.59
C LEU A 129 9.11 -2.90 16.71
N ALA A 130 9.22 -1.62 16.98
CA ALA A 130 10.45 -0.84 16.80
C ALA A 130 11.64 -1.39 17.61
N GLU A 131 11.47 -1.56 18.92
CA GLU A 131 12.57 -2.05 19.78
C GLU A 131 12.95 -3.50 19.51
N PRO A 132 12.03 -4.48 19.51
CA PRO A 132 12.42 -5.86 19.26
C PRO A 132 13.01 -6.04 17.84
N ALA A 133 12.54 -5.29 16.83
CA ALA A 133 13.13 -5.30 15.50
C ALA A 133 14.58 -4.77 15.49
N TYR A 134 14.83 -3.66 16.18
CA TYR A 134 16.17 -3.10 16.32
C TYR A 134 17.15 -4.11 16.92
N TYR A 135 16.80 -4.75 18.05
CA TYR A 135 17.66 -5.74 18.68
C TYR A 135 17.81 -7.02 17.86
N ALA A 136 16.75 -7.46 17.18
CA ALA A 136 16.81 -8.63 16.30
C ALA A 136 17.71 -8.38 15.09
N LEU A 137 17.70 -7.17 14.51
CA LEU A 137 18.67 -6.76 13.48
C LEU A 137 20.09 -6.85 13.99
N HIS A 138 20.39 -6.29 15.17
CA HIS A 138 21.72 -6.37 15.77
C HIS A 138 22.17 -7.81 16.06
N ALA A 139 21.23 -8.72 16.32
CA ALA A 139 21.52 -10.14 16.49
C ALA A 139 21.85 -10.86 15.17
N LEU A 140 21.30 -10.39 14.05
CA LEU A 140 21.52 -10.94 12.71
C LEU A 140 22.71 -10.35 11.98
N LEU A 141 22.97 -9.05 12.19
CA LEU A 141 24.04 -8.31 11.52
C LEU A 141 25.37 -8.52 12.24
N LYS A 142 26.45 -8.48 11.48
CA LYS A 142 27.82 -8.49 11.94
C LYS A 142 28.40 -7.08 11.86
N ASP A 143 29.54 -6.84 12.49
CA ASP A 143 30.21 -5.54 12.43
C ASP A 143 30.55 -5.10 11.00
N GLU A 144 30.83 -6.03 10.13
CA GLU A 144 31.12 -5.79 8.70
C GLU A 144 29.89 -5.38 7.88
N ASP A 145 28.67 -5.63 8.37
CA ASP A 145 27.42 -5.25 7.73
C ASP A 145 27.07 -3.77 7.97
N PHE A 146 27.80 -3.10 8.86
CA PHE A 146 27.55 -1.70 9.20
C PHE A 146 28.53 -0.74 8.48
N PRO A 147 28.12 0.48 8.10
CA PRO A 147 26.76 1.01 8.25
C PRO A 147 25.78 0.37 7.25
N CYS A 148 24.59 0.06 7.70
CA CYS A 148 23.52 -0.41 6.83
C CYS A 148 22.44 0.66 6.61
N ILE A 149 21.72 0.55 5.51
CA ILE A 149 20.61 1.45 5.19
C ILE A 149 19.33 0.87 5.77
N LEU A 150 18.63 1.65 6.59
CA LEU A 150 17.31 1.34 7.10
C LEU A 150 16.27 2.13 6.29
N PHE A 151 15.49 1.42 5.47
CA PHE A 151 14.37 2.02 4.74
C PHE A 151 13.11 2.00 5.60
N SER A 152 12.65 3.17 5.99
CA SER A 152 11.34 3.39 6.59
C SER A 152 10.31 3.54 5.47
N HIS A 153 9.58 2.45 5.17
CA HIS A 153 8.49 2.50 4.21
C HIS A 153 7.26 3.10 4.87
N GLU A 154 6.83 4.28 4.41
CA GLU A 154 5.70 5.03 4.94
C GLU A 154 5.86 5.34 6.45
N PHE A 155 4.78 5.84 7.06
CA PHE A 155 4.74 6.07 8.52
C PHE A 155 5.02 4.80 9.34
N MET A 156 4.76 3.63 8.78
CA MET A 156 4.93 2.33 9.42
C MET A 156 6.37 2.05 9.84
N GLY A 157 7.34 2.45 9.04
CA GLY A 157 8.75 2.26 9.35
C GLY A 157 9.32 3.32 10.30
N MET A 158 8.59 4.41 10.56
CA MET A 158 9.10 5.55 11.34
C MET A 158 9.49 5.21 12.78
N PRO A 159 8.71 4.44 13.57
CA PRO A 159 9.13 4.10 14.92
C PRO A 159 10.47 3.35 14.98
N ALA A 160 10.71 2.44 14.04
CA ALA A 160 11.99 1.72 13.93
C ALA A 160 13.14 2.63 13.50
N ALA A 161 12.90 3.57 12.59
CA ALA A 161 13.88 4.57 12.19
C ALA A 161 14.23 5.50 13.34
N LEU A 162 13.27 6.01 14.10
CA LEU A 162 13.49 6.83 15.28
C LEU A 162 14.27 6.07 16.37
N LYS A 163 13.97 4.79 16.60
CA LYS A 163 14.76 3.94 17.50
C LYS A 163 16.21 3.81 17.05
N SER A 164 16.43 3.70 15.74
CA SER A 164 17.77 3.60 15.18
C SER A 164 18.56 4.91 15.32
N ILE A 165 17.90 6.05 15.25
CA ILE A 165 18.49 7.37 15.53
C ILE A 165 18.87 7.49 17.01
N MET A 166 17.98 7.07 17.93
CA MET A 166 18.23 7.11 19.37
C MET A 166 19.47 6.32 19.80
N ASP A 167 19.61 5.10 19.32
CA ASP A 167 20.54 4.11 19.89
C ASP A 167 21.57 3.58 18.87
N GLY A 168 21.39 3.82 17.59
CA GLY A 168 22.20 3.22 16.52
C GLY A 168 23.49 3.96 16.20
N GLY A 169 23.56 5.26 16.50
CA GLY A 169 24.69 6.11 16.11
C GLY A 169 25.00 6.00 14.62
N ASP A 170 26.25 5.85 14.25
CA ASP A 170 26.70 5.75 12.84
C ASP A 170 26.42 4.38 12.18
N LYS A 171 25.82 3.44 12.89
CA LYS A 171 25.56 2.09 12.35
C LYS A 171 24.47 2.06 11.31
N PHE A 172 23.52 2.99 11.36
CA PHE A 172 22.42 3.07 10.42
C PHE A 172 22.45 4.37 9.63
N ARG A 173 22.03 4.29 8.36
CA ARG A 173 21.62 5.43 7.56
C ARG A 173 20.13 5.28 7.28
N THR A 174 19.36 6.22 7.78
CA THR A 174 17.90 6.14 7.78
C THR A 174 17.31 6.88 6.58
N ILE A 175 16.46 6.21 5.82
CA ILE A 175 15.80 6.82 4.65
C ILE A 175 14.29 6.62 4.77
N TYR A 176 13.53 7.70 4.67
CA TYR A 176 12.08 7.63 4.53
C TYR A 176 11.69 7.44 3.07
N HIS A 177 10.85 6.45 2.79
CA HIS A 177 10.29 6.20 1.47
C HIS A 177 8.80 6.56 1.45
N ALA A 178 8.49 7.73 0.93
CA ALA A 178 7.14 8.25 0.80
C ALA A 178 6.47 7.68 -0.46
N HIS A 179 5.56 6.71 -0.29
CA HIS A 179 4.66 6.27 -1.36
C HIS A 179 3.43 7.17 -1.47
N GLU A 180 3.08 7.83 -0.39
CA GLU A 180 2.08 8.89 -0.28
C GLU A 180 2.47 9.83 0.86
N CYS A 181 1.79 10.97 0.99
CA CYS A 181 1.79 11.75 2.21
C CYS A 181 0.48 11.48 2.97
N PRO A 182 0.50 10.77 4.10
CA PRO A 182 -0.73 10.42 4.82
C PRO A 182 -1.55 11.63 5.28
N THR A 183 -0.89 12.76 5.54
CA THR A 183 -1.54 14.02 5.90
C THR A 183 -2.39 14.55 4.76
N ALA A 184 -1.79 14.69 3.58
CA ALA A 184 -2.47 15.13 2.37
C ALA A 184 -3.64 14.19 2.02
N ARG A 185 -3.38 12.89 2.07
CA ARG A 185 -4.41 11.89 1.83
C ARG A 185 -5.60 12.03 2.77
N ARG A 186 -5.38 12.18 4.07
CA ARG A 186 -6.47 12.33 5.06
C ARG A 186 -7.31 13.57 4.76
N LEU A 187 -6.67 14.71 4.49
CA LEU A 187 -7.37 15.96 4.16
C LEU A 187 -8.17 15.84 2.86
N CYS A 188 -7.62 15.13 1.86
CA CYS A 188 -8.31 14.91 0.59
C CYS A 188 -9.48 13.93 0.70
N GLU A 189 -9.40 12.93 1.60
CA GLU A 189 -10.40 11.86 1.73
C GLU A 189 -11.56 12.21 2.67
N ASP A 190 -11.52 13.33 3.38
CA ASP A 190 -12.59 13.73 4.28
C ASP A 190 -13.92 14.02 3.56
N HIS A 191 -13.85 14.53 2.32
CA HIS A 191 -15.03 14.84 1.52
C HIS A 191 -14.70 14.85 0.02
N PRO A 192 -15.62 14.37 -0.86
CA PRO A 192 -15.47 14.53 -2.31
C PRO A 192 -15.23 15.99 -2.72
N GLY A 193 -14.13 16.23 -3.46
CA GLY A 193 -13.73 17.57 -3.91
C GLY A 193 -12.65 18.23 -3.05
N ASN A 194 -12.37 17.73 -1.85
CA ASN A 194 -11.32 18.28 -0.99
C ASN A 194 -9.93 18.21 -1.62
N ASP A 195 -9.67 17.24 -2.47
CA ASP A 195 -8.41 17.12 -3.23
C ASP A 195 -8.17 18.35 -4.11
N THR A 196 -9.21 18.85 -4.82
CA THR A 196 -9.10 20.06 -5.64
C THR A 196 -8.78 21.27 -4.77
N MET A 197 -9.44 21.42 -3.63
CA MET A 197 -9.18 22.48 -2.66
C MET A 197 -7.77 22.36 -2.09
N PHE A 198 -7.39 21.16 -1.63
CA PHE A 198 -6.09 20.90 -1.02
C PHE A 198 -4.93 21.29 -1.95
N TYR A 199 -4.91 20.80 -3.20
CA TYR A 199 -3.82 21.10 -4.12
C TYR A 199 -3.81 22.57 -4.58
N SER A 200 -4.97 23.20 -4.71
CA SER A 200 -5.04 24.64 -4.99
C SER A 200 -4.46 25.48 -3.85
N VAL A 201 -4.70 25.04 -2.61
CA VAL A 201 -4.14 25.68 -1.41
C VAL A 201 -2.65 25.40 -1.29
N LEU A 202 -2.20 24.18 -1.48
CA LEU A 202 -0.79 23.80 -1.43
C LEU A 202 0.05 24.68 -2.35
N ASP A 203 -0.33 24.78 -3.64
CA ASP A 203 0.39 25.56 -4.64
C ASP A 203 0.48 27.07 -4.25
N THR A 204 -0.56 27.61 -3.58
CA THR A 204 -0.60 29.02 -3.17
C THR A 204 0.05 29.28 -1.81
N ALA A 205 -0.03 28.34 -0.89
CA ALA A 205 0.50 28.48 0.47
C ALA A 205 2.03 28.40 0.48
N GLN A 206 2.62 27.43 -0.21
CA GLN A 206 4.08 27.33 -0.34
C GLN A 206 4.70 28.62 -0.90
N ALA A 207 4.06 29.26 -1.89
CA ALA A 207 4.53 30.54 -2.43
C ALA A 207 4.52 31.69 -1.40
N LYS A 208 3.80 31.52 -0.28
CA LYS A 208 3.69 32.49 0.83
C LYS A 208 4.49 32.08 2.07
N GLY A 209 5.20 30.95 2.03
CA GLY A 209 5.89 30.40 3.20
C GLY A 209 4.94 29.91 4.29
N LEU A 210 3.77 29.39 3.90
CA LEU A 210 2.78 28.80 4.80
C LEU A 210 2.82 27.26 4.66
N TYR A 211 2.59 26.58 5.76
CA TYR A 211 2.60 25.11 5.84
C TYR A 211 1.22 24.54 6.17
N VAL A 212 1.10 23.25 6.20
CA VAL A 212 -0.19 22.56 6.31
C VAL A 212 -0.97 22.96 7.56
N GLU A 213 -0.32 23.09 8.71
CA GLU A 213 -1.00 23.48 9.97
C GLU A 213 -1.35 24.97 10.02
N ASP A 214 -0.67 25.84 9.28
CA ASP A 214 -1.06 27.25 9.16
C ASP A 214 -2.39 27.41 8.43
N VAL A 215 -2.71 26.49 7.53
CA VAL A 215 -3.90 26.54 6.68
C VAL A 215 -5.04 25.69 7.22
N PHE A 216 -4.73 24.46 7.63
CA PHE A 216 -5.75 23.48 8.04
C PHE A 216 -5.90 23.35 9.55
N GLY A 217 -5.10 24.10 10.33
CA GLY A 217 -5.10 24.04 11.78
C GLY A 217 -4.29 22.86 12.33
N ASN A 218 -4.39 22.67 13.66
CA ASN A 218 -3.63 21.63 14.34
C ASN A 218 -4.05 20.23 13.89
N LEU A 219 -3.08 19.42 13.51
CA LEU A 219 -3.24 18.06 13.02
C LEU A 219 -2.70 16.99 13.97
N ASP A 220 -2.40 17.35 15.21
CA ASP A 220 -1.85 16.44 16.21
C ASP A 220 -2.75 15.23 16.55
N ASP A 221 -4.05 15.28 16.22
CA ASP A 221 -4.94 14.12 16.35
C ASP A 221 -4.69 13.04 15.29
N MET A 222 -3.93 13.37 14.25
CA MET A 222 -3.61 12.46 13.17
C MET A 222 -2.30 11.70 13.46
N MET A 223 -2.41 10.48 13.96
CA MET A 223 -1.25 9.64 14.31
C MET A 223 -0.21 9.49 13.20
N ARG A 224 -0.67 9.38 11.94
CA ARG A 224 0.22 9.26 10.77
C ARG A 224 0.93 10.57 10.47
N HIS A 225 0.25 11.71 10.62
CA HIS A 225 0.85 13.03 10.51
C HIS A 225 1.96 13.20 11.54
N ALA A 226 1.70 12.85 12.79
CA ALA A 226 2.68 12.95 13.86
C ALA A 226 3.97 12.18 13.57
N LEU A 227 3.88 11.02 12.93
CA LEU A 227 5.06 10.25 12.49
C LEU A 227 5.75 10.87 11.27
N VAL A 228 4.97 11.20 10.24
CA VAL A 228 5.54 11.70 8.97
C VAL A 228 6.14 13.10 9.13
N LYS A 229 5.60 13.94 9.98
CA LYS A 229 6.19 15.25 10.31
C LYS A 229 7.63 15.13 10.86
N ARG A 230 8.02 13.97 11.41
CA ARG A 230 9.36 13.72 11.95
C ARG A 230 10.34 13.08 10.97
N THR A 231 9.94 12.93 9.72
CA THR A 231 10.83 12.33 8.69
C THR A 231 12.00 13.23 8.34
N HIS A 232 11.93 14.54 8.66
CA HIS A 232 13.05 15.46 8.55
C HIS A 232 14.25 15.08 9.44
N LEU A 233 14.06 14.25 10.45
CA LEU A 233 15.13 13.76 11.34
C LEU A 233 15.97 12.63 10.71
N LEU A 234 15.54 12.07 9.59
CA LEU A 234 16.24 10.99 8.90
C LEU A 234 17.32 11.52 7.97
N ASP A 235 18.30 10.65 7.62
CA ASP A 235 19.40 11.01 6.72
C ASP A 235 18.93 11.36 5.30
N GLY A 236 17.76 10.90 4.88
CA GLY A 236 17.22 11.22 3.57
C GLY A 236 15.75 10.85 3.40
N ILE A 237 15.15 11.51 2.41
CA ILE A 237 13.75 11.25 2.01
C ILE A 237 13.71 10.99 0.51
N ILE A 238 13.02 9.93 0.12
CA ILE A 238 12.68 9.67 -1.27
C ILE A 238 11.16 9.66 -1.45
N ALA A 239 10.68 10.28 -2.52
CA ALA A 239 9.26 10.36 -2.87
C ALA A 239 9.00 9.73 -4.23
N VAL A 240 7.88 9.02 -4.36
CA VAL A 240 7.52 8.29 -5.59
C VAL A 240 6.93 9.18 -6.68
N GLY A 241 6.78 10.48 -6.44
CA GLY A 241 6.24 11.43 -7.41
C GLY A 241 6.40 12.88 -6.98
N ASP A 242 6.25 13.78 -7.95
CA ASP A 242 6.41 15.22 -7.72
C ASP A 242 5.43 15.73 -6.67
N ARG A 243 4.15 15.36 -6.76
CA ARG A 243 3.14 15.78 -5.78
C ARG A 243 3.43 15.25 -4.39
N THR A 244 3.87 14.00 -4.26
CA THR A 244 4.26 13.46 -2.95
C THR A 244 5.43 14.24 -2.34
N ARG A 245 6.41 14.65 -3.15
CA ARG A 245 7.48 15.55 -2.70
C ARG A 245 6.93 16.89 -2.22
N ASP A 246 6.05 17.52 -3.00
CA ASP A 246 5.48 18.81 -2.66
C ASP A 246 4.62 18.73 -1.39
N GLU A 247 3.87 17.64 -1.21
CA GLU A 247 3.09 17.33 -0.01
C GLU A 247 3.96 17.15 1.24
N ILE A 248 5.11 16.47 1.12
CA ILE A 248 6.08 16.33 2.22
C ILE A 248 6.67 17.68 2.60
N LYS A 249 7.08 18.47 1.61
CA LYS A 249 7.61 19.82 1.86
C LYS A 249 6.57 20.79 2.43
N PHE A 250 5.31 20.51 2.27
CA PHE A 250 4.23 21.31 2.84
C PHE A 250 3.97 21.03 4.33
N LEU A 251 4.57 19.98 4.92
CA LEU A 251 4.32 19.61 6.31
C LEU A 251 4.81 20.65 7.32
N SER A 252 6.03 21.17 7.14
CA SER A 252 6.61 22.22 8.01
C SER A 252 7.85 22.85 7.36
N ASP A 253 8.36 23.93 7.95
CA ASP A 253 9.62 24.57 7.58
C ASP A 253 10.87 23.70 7.78
N ASP A 254 10.78 22.67 8.62
CA ASP A 254 11.84 21.67 8.79
C ASP A 254 12.25 20.99 7.46
N PHE A 255 11.38 21.02 6.46
CA PHE A 255 11.61 20.40 5.14
C PHE A 255 12.15 21.35 4.07
N ASP A 256 12.28 22.65 4.35
CA ASP A 256 12.67 23.65 3.33
C ASP A 256 14.04 23.35 2.73
N ASP A 257 15.03 23.09 3.60
CA ASP A 257 16.41 22.81 3.19
C ASP A 257 16.67 21.32 2.89
N MET A 258 15.65 20.45 3.03
CA MET A 258 15.81 19.04 2.76
C MET A 258 15.72 18.71 1.27
N ASP A 259 16.65 17.89 0.79
CA ASP A 259 16.52 17.26 -0.53
C ASP A 259 15.58 16.07 -0.44
N VAL A 260 14.41 16.19 -1.05
CA VAL A 260 13.47 15.09 -1.24
C VAL A 260 13.68 14.51 -2.64
N THR A 261 14.44 13.45 -2.71
CA THR A 261 14.84 12.82 -3.98
C THR A 261 13.66 12.09 -4.64
N LEU A 262 13.44 12.36 -5.93
CA LEU A 262 12.38 11.70 -6.69
C LEU A 262 12.84 10.32 -7.17
N VAL A 263 12.10 9.28 -6.75
CA VAL A 263 12.29 7.89 -7.19
C VAL A 263 10.93 7.33 -7.60
N TYR A 264 10.57 7.52 -8.85
CA TYR A 264 9.28 7.08 -9.37
C TYR A 264 9.10 5.56 -9.27
N ASN A 265 7.91 5.13 -8.93
CA ASN A 265 7.56 3.71 -8.93
C ASN A 265 7.71 3.12 -10.32
N GLY A 266 8.48 2.03 -10.38
CA GLY A 266 8.66 1.26 -11.61
C GLY A 266 7.72 0.06 -11.65
N LEU A 267 7.19 -0.22 -12.83
CA LEU A 267 6.51 -1.49 -13.11
C LEU A 267 7.36 -2.30 -14.08
N PRO A 268 7.35 -3.63 -13.97
CA PRO A 268 7.90 -4.48 -15.01
C PRO A 268 7.15 -4.18 -16.32
N ALA A 269 7.81 -3.49 -17.24
CA ALA A 269 7.16 -3.09 -18.48
C ALA A 269 7.12 -4.28 -19.46
N HIS A 270 5.92 -4.65 -19.88
CA HIS A 270 5.74 -5.42 -21.11
C HIS A 270 5.63 -4.45 -22.28
N LYS A 271 6.34 -4.74 -23.35
CA LYS A 271 6.14 -3.98 -24.58
C LYS A 271 4.76 -4.29 -25.14
N VAL A 272 3.87 -3.32 -25.05
CA VAL A 272 2.55 -3.39 -25.65
C VAL A 272 2.63 -2.84 -27.06
N ASP A 273 2.42 -3.70 -28.03
CA ASP A 273 2.33 -3.30 -29.45
C ASP A 273 0.88 -3.05 -29.86
N LEU A 274 0.68 -2.48 -31.04
CA LEU A 274 -0.65 -2.18 -31.56
C LEU A 274 -1.52 -3.44 -31.78
N PRO A 275 -0.99 -4.58 -32.27
CA PRO A 275 -1.75 -5.82 -32.34
C PRO A 275 -2.30 -6.28 -30.99
N LEU A 276 -1.48 -6.28 -29.94
CA LEU A 276 -1.92 -6.64 -28.59
C LEU A 276 -2.97 -5.68 -28.05
N LYS A 277 -2.76 -4.36 -28.22
CA LYS A 277 -3.75 -3.34 -27.85
C LYS A 277 -5.10 -3.59 -28.56
N ASN A 278 -5.09 -3.85 -29.87
CA ASN A 278 -6.32 -4.11 -30.63
C ASN A 278 -6.99 -5.43 -30.21
N LYS A 279 -6.22 -6.47 -29.90
CA LYS A 279 -6.74 -7.73 -29.37
C LYS A 279 -7.47 -7.50 -28.05
N MET A 280 -6.86 -6.75 -27.10
CA MET A 280 -7.46 -6.47 -25.80
C MET A 280 -8.72 -5.58 -25.95
N ARG A 281 -8.68 -4.58 -26.84
CA ARG A 281 -9.85 -3.79 -27.16
C ARG A 281 -11.00 -4.66 -27.70
N GLY A 282 -10.70 -5.57 -28.62
CA GLY A 282 -11.68 -6.51 -29.17
C GLY A 282 -12.31 -7.38 -28.07
N HIS A 283 -11.51 -7.82 -27.10
CA HIS A 283 -11.99 -8.59 -25.95
C HIS A 283 -12.98 -7.79 -25.09
N LEU A 284 -12.66 -6.53 -24.74
CA LEU A 284 -13.57 -5.64 -24.02
C LEU A 284 -14.84 -5.31 -24.82
N GLN A 285 -14.73 -5.17 -26.14
CA GLN A 285 -15.88 -4.96 -27.01
C GLN A 285 -16.81 -6.19 -27.04
N GLU A 286 -16.25 -7.39 -27.08
CA GLU A 286 -17.04 -8.63 -27.01
C GLU A 286 -17.72 -8.79 -25.64
N PHE A 287 -17.01 -8.45 -24.56
CA PHE A 287 -17.57 -8.42 -23.21
C PHE A 287 -18.76 -7.47 -23.13
N SER A 288 -18.62 -6.23 -23.65
CA SER A 288 -19.69 -5.24 -23.71
C SER A 288 -20.87 -5.75 -24.53
N LYS A 289 -20.61 -6.35 -25.70
CA LYS A 289 -21.65 -6.87 -26.58
C LYS A 289 -22.49 -7.95 -25.91
N LYS A 290 -21.85 -8.86 -25.18
CA LYS A 290 -22.56 -9.94 -24.46
C LYS A 290 -23.33 -9.40 -23.25
N LEU A 291 -22.77 -8.41 -22.54
CA LEU A 291 -23.38 -7.85 -21.34
C LEU A 291 -24.48 -6.84 -21.62
N LEU A 292 -24.25 -5.91 -22.56
CA LEU A 292 -25.05 -4.72 -22.77
C LEU A 292 -25.82 -4.78 -24.11
N GLY A 293 -25.56 -5.77 -24.96
CA GLY A 293 -26.22 -5.93 -26.27
C GLY A 293 -25.67 -5.04 -27.38
N PHE A 294 -24.58 -4.29 -27.13
CA PHE A 294 -23.95 -3.44 -28.15
C PHE A 294 -22.42 -3.46 -28.05
N THR A 295 -21.77 -3.12 -29.17
CA THR A 295 -20.32 -2.92 -29.23
C THR A 295 -20.00 -1.44 -29.06
N PRO A 296 -19.24 -1.02 -28.03
CA PRO A 296 -18.94 0.39 -27.82
C PRO A 296 -17.90 0.91 -28.81
N ASP A 297 -18.05 2.17 -29.22
CA ASP A 297 -17.02 2.92 -29.95
C ASP A 297 -15.89 3.38 -29.06
N ILE A 298 -16.21 3.76 -27.80
CA ILE A 298 -15.29 4.28 -26.80
C ILE A 298 -15.29 3.32 -25.60
N LEU A 299 -14.09 2.91 -25.24
CA LEU A 299 -13.84 2.09 -24.05
C LEU A 299 -12.97 2.88 -23.08
N MET A 300 -13.42 2.95 -21.84
CA MET A 300 -12.71 3.58 -20.73
C MET A 300 -12.55 2.56 -19.61
N THR A 301 -11.45 2.65 -18.87
CA THR A 301 -11.19 1.79 -17.72
C THR A 301 -10.66 2.61 -16.57
N HIS A 302 -11.15 2.38 -15.35
CA HIS A 302 -10.59 2.91 -14.12
C HIS A 302 -10.27 1.75 -13.18
N VAL A 303 -8.99 1.57 -12.87
CA VAL A 303 -8.50 0.50 -12.00
C VAL A 303 -8.03 1.12 -10.70
N ALA A 304 -8.81 1.02 -9.63
CA ALA A 304 -8.49 1.62 -8.33
C ALA A 304 -9.26 0.96 -7.19
N ARG A 305 -8.80 1.16 -5.96
CA ARG A 305 -9.62 0.90 -4.76
C ARG A 305 -10.80 1.88 -4.71
N PRO A 306 -11.98 1.49 -4.20
CA PRO A 306 -13.16 2.36 -4.14
C PRO A 306 -13.05 3.30 -2.92
N VAL A 307 -12.10 4.23 -2.96
CA VAL A 307 -11.86 5.26 -1.94
C VAL A 307 -12.01 6.65 -2.56
N ILE A 308 -12.37 7.64 -1.75
CA ILE A 308 -12.70 9.00 -2.21
C ILE A 308 -11.57 9.62 -3.02
N SER A 309 -10.31 9.46 -2.57
CA SER A 309 -9.14 10.01 -3.27
C SER A 309 -8.90 9.46 -4.68
N LYS A 310 -9.52 8.33 -5.05
CA LYS A 310 -9.47 7.80 -6.42
C LYS A 310 -10.51 8.42 -7.35
N ALA A 311 -11.40 9.24 -6.81
CA ALA A 311 -12.34 10.08 -7.53
C ALA A 311 -13.20 9.34 -8.58
N ILE A 312 -13.58 8.08 -8.33
CA ILE A 312 -14.46 7.30 -9.24
C ILE A 312 -15.79 8.03 -9.46
N TRP A 313 -16.27 8.77 -8.46
CA TRP A 313 -17.45 9.61 -8.57
C TRP A 313 -17.32 10.69 -9.67
N ARG A 314 -16.11 11.20 -9.95
CA ARG A 314 -15.88 12.14 -11.05
C ARG A 314 -16.01 11.50 -12.42
N ASP A 315 -15.64 10.22 -12.53
CA ASP A 315 -15.81 9.51 -13.80
C ASP A 315 -17.28 9.43 -14.20
N LEU A 316 -18.18 9.23 -13.20
CA LEU A 316 -19.63 9.25 -13.46
C LEU A 316 -20.10 10.62 -13.92
N GLN A 317 -19.58 11.71 -13.34
CA GLN A 317 -19.89 13.08 -13.79
C GLN A 317 -19.37 13.33 -15.21
N VAL A 318 -18.13 12.93 -15.51
CA VAL A 318 -17.57 13.04 -16.87
C VAL A 318 -18.42 12.24 -17.87
N CYS A 319 -18.80 11.02 -17.53
CA CYS A 319 -19.66 10.19 -18.36
C CYS A 319 -21.05 10.83 -18.55
N HIS A 320 -21.59 11.50 -17.53
CA HIS A 320 -22.86 12.24 -17.64
C HIS A 320 -22.75 13.37 -18.68
N GLU A 321 -21.70 14.18 -18.61
CA GLU A 321 -21.47 15.27 -19.56
C GLU A 321 -21.21 14.77 -21.01
N MET A 322 -20.66 13.57 -21.14
CA MET A 322 -20.43 12.94 -22.46
C MET A 322 -21.72 12.48 -23.16
N GLU A 323 -22.78 12.18 -22.42
CA GLU A 323 -24.01 11.56 -22.97
C GLU A 323 -24.57 12.33 -24.16
N ASN A 324 -24.77 13.64 -24.04
CA ASN A 324 -25.35 14.47 -25.10
C ASN A 324 -24.46 14.51 -26.36
N GLN A 325 -23.14 14.53 -26.18
CA GLN A 325 -22.19 14.52 -27.29
C GLN A 325 -22.19 13.16 -28.00
N LEU A 326 -22.30 12.06 -27.24
CA LEU A 326 -22.36 10.71 -27.76
C LEU A 326 -23.68 10.48 -28.53
N VAL A 327 -24.79 10.98 -28.01
CA VAL A 327 -26.09 10.94 -28.70
C VAL A 327 -26.02 11.70 -30.03
N ALA A 328 -25.47 12.93 -30.02
CA ALA A 328 -25.33 13.76 -31.22
C ALA A 328 -24.40 13.12 -32.28
N ALA A 329 -23.39 12.38 -31.84
CA ALA A 329 -22.41 11.70 -32.70
C ALA A 329 -22.86 10.28 -33.14
N ASP A 330 -23.99 9.79 -32.64
CA ASP A 330 -24.45 8.38 -32.80
C ASP A 330 -23.33 7.38 -32.32
N LYS A 331 -22.71 7.68 -31.18
CA LYS A 331 -21.63 6.88 -30.60
C LYS A 331 -22.05 6.29 -29.28
N LYS A 332 -21.44 5.15 -28.92
CA LYS A 332 -21.62 4.50 -27.61
C LYS A 332 -20.33 4.33 -26.88
N ALA A 333 -20.38 4.55 -25.57
CA ALA A 333 -19.24 4.41 -24.67
C ALA A 333 -19.53 3.44 -23.52
N VAL A 334 -18.50 2.81 -23.01
CA VAL A 334 -18.56 2.00 -21.79
C VAL A 334 -17.37 2.36 -20.90
N LEU A 335 -17.65 2.67 -19.63
CA LEU A 335 -16.66 2.78 -18.56
C LEU A 335 -16.68 1.48 -17.75
N TYR A 336 -15.53 0.82 -17.67
CA TYR A 336 -15.29 -0.28 -16.77
C TYR A 336 -14.62 0.23 -15.49
N ILE A 337 -15.29 0.08 -14.35
CA ILE A 337 -14.74 0.32 -13.05
C ILE A 337 -14.26 -1.02 -12.51
N LEU A 338 -12.93 -1.17 -12.44
CA LEU A 338 -12.23 -2.37 -12.06
C LEU A 338 -11.72 -2.18 -10.63
N THR A 339 -12.46 -2.68 -9.65
CA THR A 339 -12.20 -2.38 -8.23
C THR A 339 -12.47 -3.57 -7.33
N SER A 340 -11.84 -3.54 -6.14
CA SER A 340 -12.13 -4.46 -5.05
C SER A 340 -11.89 -3.76 -3.72
N ALA A 341 -12.86 -3.83 -2.81
CA ALA A 341 -12.71 -3.44 -1.42
C ALA A 341 -12.38 -4.68 -0.56
N GLY A 342 -11.64 -4.48 0.53
CA GLY A 342 -11.34 -5.55 1.47
C GLY A 342 -10.38 -6.63 0.97
N GLY A 343 -9.53 -6.31 -0.02
CA GLY A 343 -8.53 -7.23 -0.55
C GLY A 343 -9.00 -8.02 -1.79
N THR A 344 -8.20 -8.99 -2.18
CA THR A 344 -8.48 -9.88 -3.32
C THR A 344 -9.52 -10.93 -2.92
N ARG A 345 -10.56 -11.12 -3.74
CA ARG A 345 -11.52 -12.21 -3.55
C ARG A 345 -10.83 -13.56 -3.73
N SER A 346 -11.24 -14.55 -2.94
CA SER A 346 -10.67 -15.89 -3.05
C SER A 346 -10.99 -16.51 -4.42
N LYS A 347 -10.15 -17.44 -4.83
CA LYS A 347 -10.38 -18.22 -6.05
C LYS A 347 -11.73 -18.93 -6.02
N ALA A 348 -12.12 -19.45 -4.84
CA ALA A 348 -13.39 -20.13 -4.65
C ALA A 348 -14.59 -19.20 -4.86
N ASP A 349 -14.52 -17.96 -4.37
CA ASP A 349 -15.58 -16.96 -4.57
C ASP A 349 -15.77 -16.65 -6.06
N VAL A 350 -14.68 -16.42 -6.78
CA VAL A 350 -14.75 -16.14 -8.23
C VAL A 350 -15.24 -17.35 -9.02
N GLU A 351 -14.83 -18.56 -8.67
CA GLU A 351 -15.35 -19.81 -9.28
C GLU A 351 -16.85 -19.98 -9.03
N HIS A 352 -17.32 -19.70 -7.83
CA HIS A 352 -18.74 -19.72 -7.49
C HIS A 352 -19.53 -18.71 -8.34
N MET A 353 -19.05 -17.49 -8.47
CA MET A 353 -19.67 -16.47 -9.34
C MET A 353 -19.66 -16.89 -10.81
N CYS A 354 -18.56 -17.43 -11.32
CA CYS A 354 -18.50 -17.96 -12.69
C CYS A 354 -19.52 -19.05 -12.96
N ASN A 355 -19.68 -19.97 -12.01
CA ASN A 355 -20.63 -21.08 -12.13
C ASN A 355 -22.10 -20.58 -12.05
N SER A 356 -22.34 -19.55 -11.23
CA SER A 356 -23.69 -18.98 -11.06
C SER A 356 -24.13 -18.08 -12.21
N TYR A 357 -23.22 -17.34 -12.82
CA TYR A 357 -23.55 -16.31 -13.81
C TYR A 357 -22.97 -16.55 -15.20
N GLY A 358 -21.93 -17.35 -15.30
CA GLY A 358 -21.17 -17.49 -16.54
C GLY A 358 -20.38 -16.20 -16.89
N TRP A 359 -19.82 -16.21 -18.08
CA TRP A 359 -19.13 -15.04 -18.64
C TRP A 359 -20.09 -14.19 -19.47
N PRO A 360 -20.05 -12.86 -19.43
CA PRO A 360 -19.08 -11.97 -18.76
C PRO A 360 -19.35 -11.85 -17.25
N LEU A 361 -18.25 -11.95 -16.47
CA LEU A 361 -18.32 -11.86 -15.02
C LEU A 361 -18.24 -10.40 -14.56
N HIS A 362 -19.26 -9.95 -13.82
CA HIS A 362 -19.39 -8.63 -13.25
C HIS A 362 -20.37 -8.70 -12.08
N HIS A 363 -20.45 -7.63 -11.27
CA HIS A 363 -21.49 -7.57 -10.23
C HIS A 363 -22.89 -7.59 -10.83
N LYS A 364 -23.78 -8.35 -10.24
CA LYS A 364 -25.22 -8.37 -10.57
C LYS A 364 -26.05 -8.00 -9.35
N ALA A 365 -27.07 -7.18 -9.56
CA ALA A 365 -27.99 -6.78 -8.52
C ALA A 365 -28.58 -7.99 -7.77
N GLY A 366 -28.57 -7.91 -6.43
CA GLY A 366 -29.08 -8.96 -5.55
C GLY A 366 -28.09 -10.08 -5.24
N TYR A 367 -26.88 -10.08 -5.82
CA TYR A 367 -25.84 -11.06 -5.47
C TYR A 367 -24.98 -10.52 -4.32
N PRO A 368 -24.70 -11.33 -3.29
CA PRO A 368 -23.99 -10.88 -2.07
C PRO A 368 -22.47 -10.90 -2.25
N ASP A 369 -21.95 -10.27 -3.30
CA ASP A 369 -20.52 -10.24 -3.64
C ASP A 369 -19.85 -8.88 -3.35
N LEU A 370 -20.62 -7.89 -2.86
CA LEU A 370 -20.13 -6.55 -2.58
C LEU A 370 -19.62 -6.43 -1.14
N CYS A 371 -18.52 -5.71 -0.95
CA CYS A 371 -17.91 -5.41 0.34
C CYS A 371 -17.80 -3.91 0.56
N GLY A 372 -18.31 -3.42 1.72
CA GLY A 372 -18.12 -2.02 2.13
C GLY A 372 -18.51 -0.99 1.05
N PRO A 373 -17.58 -0.12 0.63
CA PRO A 373 -17.85 0.97 -0.32
C PRO A 373 -18.23 0.49 -1.74
N GLU A 374 -18.08 -0.79 -2.05
CA GLU A 374 -18.55 -1.33 -3.34
C GLU A 374 -20.08 -1.27 -3.46
N VAL A 375 -20.80 -1.31 -2.33
CA VAL A 375 -22.27 -1.26 -2.33
C VAL A 375 -22.76 0.09 -2.85
N GLU A 376 -22.19 1.18 -2.36
CA GLU A 376 -22.52 2.53 -2.80
C GLU A 376 -22.19 2.70 -4.29
N LEU A 377 -20.99 2.31 -4.69
CA LEU A 377 -20.54 2.40 -6.08
C LEU A 377 -21.42 1.57 -7.04
N ALA A 378 -21.88 0.40 -6.60
CA ALA A 378 -22.79 -0.42 -7.43
C ALA A 378 -24.17 0.24 -7.61
N ASN A 379 -24.67 0.88 -6.55
CA ASN A 379 -25.91 1.63 -6.62
C ASN A 379 -25.79 2.85 -7.55
N ASP A 380 -24.70 3.60 -7.42
CA ASP A 380 -24.41 4.75 -8.29
C ASP A 380 -24.31 4.33 -9.77
N ALA A 381 -23.61 3.25 -10.05
CA ALA A 381 -23.48 2.71 -11.40
C ALA A 381 -24.84 2.23 -11.95
N ALA A 382 -25.67 1.61 -11.12
CA ALA A 382 -27.01 1.16 -11.51
C ALA A 382 -27.93 2.35 -11.83
N GLU A 383 -27.97 3.35 -10.95
CA GLU A 383 -28.76 4.59 -11.15
C GLU A 383 -28.28 5.34 -12.41
N PHE A 384 -26.95 5.49 -12.58
CA PHE A 384 -26.36 6.07 -13.77
C PHE A 384 -26.87 5.37 -15.04
N ASN A 385 -26.82 4.04 -15.06
CA ASN A 385 -27.23 3.24 -16.21
C ASN A 385 -28.71 3.32 -16.54
N LEU A 386 -29.58 3.62 -15.58
CA LEU A 386 -31.01 3.85 -15.82
C LEU A 386 -31.24 5.15 -16.58
N ASN A 387 -30.44 6.18 -16.30
CA ASN A 387 -30.63 7.54 -16.78
C ASN A 387 -29.87 7.84 -18.10
N HIS A 388 -28.96 6.98 -18.55
CA HIS A 388 -28.11 7.19 -19.71
C HIS A 388 -28.28 6.06 -20.72
N LYS A 389 -28.27 6.40 -22.05
CA LYS A 389 -28.46 5.46 -23.13
C LYS A 389 -27.18 5.13 -23.88
N ASN A 390 -26.37 6.16 -24.16
CA ASN A 390 -25.19 6.04 -25.02
C ASN A 390 -23.89 5.83 -24.25
N VAL A 391 -23.86 6.12 -22.95
CA VAL A 391 -22.78 5.73 -22.07
C VAL A 391 -23.29 4.77 -20.98
N LYS A 392 -22.54 3.71 -20.72
CA LYS A 392 -22.84 2.73 -19.67
C LYS A 392 -21.63 2.52 -18.76
N VAL A 393 -21.89 2.23 -17.49
CA VAL A 393 -20.89 1.92 -16.48
C VAL A 393 -21.02 0.47 -16.05
N VAL A 394 -19.91 -0.24 -16.01
CA VAL A 394 -19.85 -1.65 -15.63
C VAL A 394 -18.92 -1.80 -14.45
N LEU A 395 -19.46 -2.20 -13.31
CA LEU A 395 -18.67 -2.51 -12.12
C LEU A 395 -18.20 -3.96 -12.16
N VAL A 396 -16.89 -4.15 -12.11
CA VAL A 396 -16.25 -5.46 -12.02
C VAL A 396 -15.41 -5.50 -10.74
N ASN A 397 -15.87 -6.29 -9.78
CA ASN A 397 -15.30 -6.38 -8.45
C ASN A 397 -14.50 -7.67 -8.19
N GLN A 398 -14.19 -8.44 -9.23
CA GLN A 398 -13.40 -9.67 -9.19
C GLN A 398 -11.93 -9.42 -9.51
N PHE A 399 -11.46 -8.21 -9.17
CA PHE A 399 -10.08 -7.79 -9.40
C PHE A 399 -9.08 -8.66 -8.62
N GLY A 400 -7.94 -8.96 -9.27
CA GLY A 400 -6.81 -9.65 -8.64
C GLY A 400 -6.81 -11.17 -8.79
N TRP A 401 -7.74 -11.75 -9.54
CA TRP A 401 -7.72 -13.17 -9.88
C TRP A 401 -7.45 -13.42 -11.36
N GLY A 402 -6.73 -14.50 -11.66
CA GLY A 402 -6.07 -14.82 -12.93
C GLY A 402 -6.80 -14.46 -14.24
N PRO A 403 -6.02 -14.17 -15.27
CA PRO A 403 -6.50 -13.61 -16.54
C PRO A 403 -7.55 -14.46 -17.26
N ASP A 404 -7.49 -15.75 -17.16
CA ASP A 404 -8.37 -16.67 -17.89
C ASP A 404 -9.82 -16.67 -17.41
N ARG A 405 -10.10 -16.05 -16.26
CA ARG A 405 -11.39 -16.13 -15.57
C ARG A 405 -12.10 -14.80 -15.39
N VAL A 406 -11.35 -13.71 -15.32
CA VAL A 406 -11.87 -12.40 -14.97
C VAL A 406 -12.04 -11.49 -16.19
N GLY A 407 -12.01 -12.05 -17.38
CA GLY A 407 -12.38 -11.37 -18.61
C GLY A 407 -11.61 -10.09 -18.91
N PRO A 408 -12.13 -8.89 -18.60
CA PRO A 408 -11.52 -7.63 -19.02
C PRO A 408 -10.18 -7.31 -18.38
N TYR A 409 -9.81 -8.01 -17.32
CA TYR A 409 -8.54 -7.74 -16.60
C TYR A 409 -7.32 -8.39 -17.20
N CYS A 410 -7.51 -9.14 -18.18
CA CYS A 410 -6.45 -9.92 -18.72
C CYS A 410 -5.35 -9.08 -19.36
N HIS A 411 -4.80 -8.08 -18.71
CA HIS A 411 -3.58 -7.33 -19.12
C HIS A 411 -3.71 -5.81 -19.08
#